data_f9cebb501f45598f1d7037472c1dda50
#
_entry.id   f9cebb501f45598f1d7037472c1dda50
#
_cell.length_a   1.000
_cell.length_b   1.000
_cell.length_c   1.000
_cell.angle_alpha   90.00
_cell.angle_beta   90.00
_cell.angle_gamma   90.00
#
_symmetry.space_group_name_H-M   'P 1'
#
loop_
_entity.id
_entity.type
_entity.pdbx_description
1 polymer ?
#
loop_
_entity_poly.entity_id
_entity_poly.type
_entity_poly.pdbx_seq_one_letter_code
_entity_poly.pdbx_strand_id
1 'polypeptide(L)'
;RYLKAVFDEAENSDEENAWTFISQLKLEGGPISRTEMYGIANVLLAGGRDTVVKLMTGMIWHLATAIQDREFLKSNPDKLGKAIHEVLRYLSPLPRMERVPAHVLAKPEELRDPKDYDHLSFVSGNFDETVFSEPDKIDIHRERNPHLSFGFGPHTCIGNHVAEVETAALVTIFLREVKNWEILPESEISFDAIGKFQYPGRFHSLKIKCK
;
A
#
# COMPACT_ATOMS: atom_id res chain seq x y z
N ARG A 1 16.18 14.25 -14.02
CA ARG A 1 16.17 14.41 -15.49
C ARG A 1 14.83 13.97 -16.09
N TYR A 2 14.31 12.81 -15.73
CA TYR A 2 13.02 12.28 -16.23
C TYR A 2 11.84 13.22 -15.91
N LEU A 3 11.59 13.55 -14.63
CA LEU A 3 10.48 14.42 -14.23
C LEU A 3 10.56 15.81 -14.87
N LYS A 4 11.78 16.33 -15.16
CA LYS A 4 11.90 17.60 -15.88
C LYS A 4 11.28 17.50 -17.27
N ALA A 5 11.62 16.48 -18.03
CA ALA A 5 11.09 16.31 -19.38
C ALA A 5 9.57 16.11 -19.38
N VAL A 6 9.05 15.30 -18.44
CA VAL A 6 7.62 15.04 -18.26
C VAL A 6 6.84 16.34 -18.01
N PHE A 7 7.33 17.21 -17.12
CA PHE A 7 6.62 18.47 -16.85
C PHE A 7 6.86 19.54 -17.91
N ASP A 8 8.00 19.55 -18.62
CA ASP A 8 8.20 20.42 -19.78
C ASP A 8 7.21 20.09 -20.90
N GLU A 9 6.84 18.83 -21.06
CA GLU A 9 5.80 18.37 -22.00
C GLU A 9 4.39 18.67 -21.47
N ALA A 10 4.12 18.38 -20.20
CA ALA A 10 2.81 18.55 -19.58
C ALA A 10 2.33 20.02 -19.57
N GLU A 11 3.21 20.99 -19.38
CA GLU A 11 2.88 22.41 -19.41
C GLU A 11 2.44 22.92 -20.80
N ASN A 12 2.78 22.16 -21.85
CA ASN A 12 2.46 22.50 -23.24
C ASN A 12 1.49 21.50 -23.89
N SER A 13 0.87 20.64 -23.11
CA SER A 13 -0.04 19.59 -23.57
C SER A 13 -1.48 19.87 -23.13
N ASP A 14 -2.42 19.62 -24.05
CA ASP A 14 -3.85 19.62 -23.78
C ASP A 14 -4.39 18.25 -23.33
N GLU A 15 -3.53 17.27 -23.15
CA GLU A 15 -3.92 15.94 -22.70
C GLU A 15 -4.38 15.95 -21.22
N GLU A 16 -5.49 15.30 -20.93
CA GLU A 16 -5.96 15.10 -19.56
C GLU A 16 -5.25 13.90 -18.90
N ASN A 17 -4.18 14.16 -18.17
CA ASN A 17 -3.45 13.18 -17.40
C ASN A 17 -2.94 13.74 -16.06
N ALA A 18 -2.37 12.88 -15.20
CA ALA A 18 -1.89 13.29 -13.89
C ALA A 18 -0.82 14.40 -13.95
N TRP A 19 0.03 14.39 -14.96
CA TRP A 19 1.13 15.35 -15.08
C TRP A 19 0.64 16.74 -15.50
N THR A 20 -0.29 16.80 -16.45
CA THR A 20 -0.95 18.06 -16.85
C THR A 20 -1.79 18.61 -15.71
N PHE A 21 -2.50 17.75 -14.97
CA PHE A 21 -3.23 18.16 -13.77
C PHE A 21 -2.30 18.77 -12.72
N ILE A 22 -1.17 18.12 -12.40
CA ILE A 22 -0.19 18.64 -11.43
C ILE A 22 0.39 19.98 -11.91
N SER A 23 0.72 20.12 -13.20
CA SER A 23 1.31 21.35 -13.73
C SER A 23 0.37 22.56 -13.63
N GLN A 24 -0.94 22.34 -13.55
CA GLN A 24 -1.98 23.37 -13.47
C GLN A 24 -2.43 23.67 -12.02
N LEU A 25 -1.90 22.94 -11.01
CA LEU A 25 -2.27 23.17 -9.61
C LEU A 25 -1.92 24.57 -9.13
N LYS A 26 -2.79 25.10 -8.29
CA LYS A 26 -2.59 26.41 -7.62
C LYS A 26 -2.74 26.22 -6.11
N LEU A 27 -1.83 26.80 -5.35
CA LEU A 27 -1.90 26.89 -3.91
C LEU A 27 -1.88 28.35 -3.49
N GLU A 28 -2.72 28.72 -2.51
CA GLU A 28 -2.79 30.07 -1.94
C GLU A 28 -2.84 31.19 -3.00
N GLY A 29 -3.54 30.92 -4.11
CA GLY A 29 -3.79 31.89 -5.17
C GLY A 29 -2.73 31.99 -6.27
N GLY A 30 -1.70 31.16 -6.23
CA GLY A 30 -0.67 31.11 -7.28
C GLY A 30 -0.41 29.71 -7.83
N PRO A 31 0.18 29.60 -9.04
CA PRO A 31 0.63 28.31 -9.56
C PRO A 31 1.72 27.74 -8.67
N ILE A 32 1.73 26.40 -8.50
CA ILE A 32 2.80 25.73 -7.75
C ILE A 32 4.12 25.83 -8.51
N SER A 33 5.21 25.88 -7.74
CA SER A 33 6.56 25.90 -8.30
C SER A 33 6.94 24.53 -8.91
N ARG A 34 7.94 24.52 -9.78
CA ARG A 34 8.49 23.30 -10.34
C ARG A 34 9.03 22.34 -9.25
N THR A 35 9.55 22.86 -8.16
CA THR A 35 10.01 22.08 -7.01
C THR A 35 8.83 21.37 -6.33
N GLU A 36 7.71 22.03 -6.16
CA GLU A 36 6.49 21.43 -5.60
C GLU A 36 5.91 20.37 -6.54
N MET A 37 5.89 20.60 -7.86
CA MET A 37 5.52 19.58 -8.85
C MET A 37 6.37 18.32 -8.70
N TYR A 38 7.69 18.47 -8.57
CA TYR A 38 8.59 17.33 -8.35
C TYR A 38 8.33 16.64 -7.01
N GLY A 39 8.04 17.39 -5.96
CA GLY A 39 7.65 16.85 -4.65
C GLY A 39 6.42 15.96 -4.76
N ILE A 40 5.34 16.45 -5.38
CA ILE A 40 4.10 15.69 -5.59
C ILE A 40 4.38 14.44 -6.44
N ALA A 41 5.09 14.59 -7.56
CA ALA A 41 5.42 13.46 -8.43
C ALA A 41 6.24 12.37 -7.71
N ASN A 42 7.22 12.77 -6.90
CA ASN A 42 8.02 11.83 -6.12
C ASN A 42 7.18 11.07 -5.09
N VAL A 43 6.24 11.75 -4.41
CA VAL A 43 5.32 11.09 -3.46
C VAL A 43 4.43 10.08 -4.17
N LEU A 44 3.86 10.44 -5.33
CA LEU A 44 3.02 9.53 -6.11
C LEU A 44 3.79 8.29 -6.58
N LEU A 45 5.01 8.48 -7.10
CA LEU A 45 5.85 7.38 -7.58
C LEU A 45 6.34 6.49 -6.44
N ALA A 46 6.77 7.06 -5.33
CA ALA A 46 7.26 6.30 -4.17
C ALA A 46 6.13 5.58 -3.44
N GLY A 47 5.01 6.27 -3.20
CA GLY A 47 3.86 5.73 -2.47
C GLY A 47 3.10 4.67 -3.26
N GLY A 48 3.01 4.80 -4.59
CA GLY A 48 2.22 3.95 -5.46
C GLY A 48 2.94 2.67 -5.95
N ARG A 49 4.21 2.47 -5.64
CA ARG A 49 4.96 1.32 -6.16
C ARG A 49 5.11 0.19 -5.14
N ASP A 50 5.91 0.40 -4.14
CA ASP A 50 6.36 -0.70 -3.26
C ASP A 50 5.23 -1.26 -2.37
N THR A 51 4.31 -0.40 -1.95
CA THR A 51 3.15 -0.80 -1.16
C THR A 51 2.17 -1.63 -1.97
N VAL A 52 1.89 -1.22 -3.21
CA VAL A 52 0.99 -1.95 -4.12
C VAL A 52 1.61 -3.29 -4.54
N VAL A 53 2.91 -3.30 -4.86
CA VAL A 53 3.63 -4.54 -5.15
C VAL A 53 3.58 -5.51 -3.97
N LYS A 54 3.76 -5.01 -2.72
CA LYS A 54 3.64 -5.86 -1.53
C LYS A 54 2.23 -6.43 -1.38
N LEU A 55 1.18 -5.62 -1.61
CA LEU A 55 -0.21 -6.07 -1.54
C LEU A 55 -0.51 -7.13 -2.61
N MET A 56 -0.19 -6.86 -3.87
CA MET A 56 -0.41 -7.79 -4.98
C MET A 56 0.33 -9.12 -4.77
N THR A 57 1.60 -9.04 -4.38
CA THR A 57 2.41 -10.24 -4.07
C THR A 57 1.82 -11.01 -2.92
N GLY A 58 1.39 -10.31 -1.87
CA GLY A 58 0.74 -10.93 -0.71
C GLY A 58 -0.59 -11.60 -1.02
N MET A 59 -1.39 -11.05 -1.93
CA MET A 59 -2.61 -11.70 -2.43
C MET A 59 -2.27 -13.02 -3.13
N ILE A 60 -1.29 -13.02 -4.05
CA ILE A 60 -0.87 -14.25 -4.74
C ILE A 60 -0.28 -15.27 -3.77
N TRP A 61 0.51 -14.82 -2.79
CA TRP A 61 1.06 -15.65 -1.72
C TRP A 61 -0.03 -16.28 -0.85
N HIS A 62 -0.99 -15.48 -0.38
CA HIS A 62 -2.10 -15.97 0.44
C HIS A 62 -2.92 -17.01 -0.31
N LEU A 63 -3.34 -16.70 -1.54
CA LEU A 63 -4.16 -17.60 -2.34
C LEU A 63 -3.41 -18.85 -2.86
N ALA A 64 -2.08 -18.87 -2.79
CA ALA A 64 -1.29 -20.08 -3.01
C ALA A 64 -1.37 -21.05 -1.82
N THR A 65 -1.44 -20.51 -0.60
CA THR A 65 -1.44 -21.29 0.65
C THR A 65 -2.85 -21.61 1.15
N ALA A 66 -3.78 -20.67 1.02
CA ALA A 66 -5.19 -20.78 1.40
C ALA A 66 -6.06 -21.22 0.20
N ILE A 67 -6.00 -22.50 -0.14
CA ILE A 67 -6.72 -23.06 -1.31
C ILE A 67 -8.24 -22.83 -1.20
N GLN A 68 -8.80 -22.92 0.00
CA GLN A 68 -10.24 -22.71 0.22
C GLN A 68 -10.65 -21.27 -0.13
N ASP A 69 -9.86 -20.28 0.28
CA ASP A 69 -10.10 -18.86 -0.03
C ASP A 69 -9.99 -18.61 -1.53
N ARG A 70 -9.03 -19.24 -2.19
CA ARG A 70 -8.87 -19.16 -3.64
C ARG A 70 -10.10 -19.67 -4.38
N GLU A 71 -10.57 -20.87 -4.05
CA GLU A 71 -11.75 -21.46 -4.70
C GLU A 71 -13.03 -20.69 -4.36
N PHE A 72 -13.12 -20.16 -3.14
CA PHE A 72 -14.21 -19.26 -2.75
C PHE A 72 -14.23 -17.99 -3.61
N LEU A 73 -13.10 -17.31 -3.80
CA LEU A 73 -13.05 -16.09 -4.61
C LEU A 73 -13.26 -16.33 -6.09
N LYS A 74 -12.87 -17.50 -6.63
CA LYS A 74 -13.24 -17.90 -8.00
C LYS A 74 -14.75 -17.99 -8.18
N SER A 75 -15.45 -18.50 -7.18
CA SER A 75 -16.91 -18.66 -7.20
C SER A 75 -17.68 -17.40 -6.81
N ASN A 76 -17.03 -16.47 -6.11
CA ASN A 76 -17.63 -15.26 -5.54
C ASN A 76 -16.74 -14.02 -5.83
N PRO A 77 -16.60 -13.60 -7.09
CA PRO A 77 -15.69 -12.50 -7.47
C PRO A 77 -16.09 -11.16 -6.85
N ASP A 78 -17.36 -10.98 -6.48
CA ASP A 78 -17.88 -9.81 -5.76
C ASP A 78 -17.29 -9.66 -4.33
N LYS A 79 -16.73 -10.72 -3.77
CA LYS A 79 -16.07 -10.71 -2.45
C LYS A 79 -14.59 -10.33 -2.50
N LEU A 80 -14.02 -10.17 -3.69
CA LEU A 80 -12.59 -9.88 -3.85
C LEU A 80 -12.16 -8.59 -3.14
N GLY A 81 -12.98 -7.53 -3.17
CA GLY A 81 -12.69 -6.29 -2.46
C GLY A 81 -12.51 -6.49 -0.95
N LYS A 82 -13.38 -7.28 -0.30
CA LYS A 82 -13.23 -7.62 1.13
C LYS A 82 -11.94 -8.38 1.40
N ALA A 83 -11.60 -9.35 0.56
CA ALA A 83 -10.37 -10.13 0.69
C ALA A 83 -9.12 -9.25 0.54
N ILE A 84 -9.13 -8.31 -0.40
CA ILE A 84 -8.03 -7.34 -0.58
C ILE A 84 -7.83 -6.53 0.69
N HIS A 85 -8.89 -6.00 1.29
CA HIS A 85 -8.80 -5.23 2.54
C HIS A 85 -8.28 -6.07 3.72
N GLU A 86 -8.66 -7.34 3.80
CA GLU A 86 -8.16 -8.22 4.87
C GLU A 86 -6.68 -8.56 4.69
N VAL A 87 -6.25 -8.88 3.48
CA VAL A 87 -4.83 -9.10 3.19
C VAL A 87 -4.04 -7.80 3.41
N LEU A 88 -4.60 -6.65 3.05
CA LEU A 88 -4.01 -5.34 3.30
C LEU A 88 -3.84 -5.06 4.80
N ARG A 89 -4.84 -5.39 5.64
CA ARG A 89 -4.74 -5.32 7.10
C ARG A 89 -3.56 -6.15 7.60
N TYR A 90 -3.53 -7.43 7.23
CA TYR A 90 -2.53 -8.38 7.71
C TYR A 90 -1.11 -8.02 7.28
N LEU A 91 -0.91 -7.61 6.04
CA LEU A 91 0.41 -7.27 5.51
C LEU A 91 0.93 -5.93 6.00
N SER A 92 0.04 -4.98 6.31
CA SER A 92 0.40 -3.59 6.67
C SER A 92 1.54 -3.08 5.79
N PRO A 93 1.33 -2.85 4.47
CA PRO A 93 2.43 -2.56 3.53
C PRO A 93 3.34 -1.42 3.98
N LEU A 94 2.76 -0.37 4.56
CA LEU A 94 3.44 0.66 5.30
C LEU A 94 3.19 0.44 6.79
N PRO A 95 4.14 -0.16 7.54
CA PRO A 95 3.89 -0.56 8.93
C PRO A 95 3.83 0.61 9.90
N ARG A 96 4.51 1.71 9.60
CA ARG A 96 4.58 2.90 10.45
C ARG A 96 4.84 4.17 9.64
N MET A 97 4.48 5.30 10.23
CA MET A 97 4.89 6.63 9.77
C MET A 97 5.36 7.46 10.96
N GLU A 98 6.18 8.46 10.67
CA GLU A 98 6.65 9.42 11.64
C GLU A 98 5.89 10.73 11.52
N ARG A 99 5.78 11.43 12.65
CA ARG A 99 5.28 12.81 12.75
C ARG A 99 6.29 13.64 13.53
N VAL A 100 6.58 14.81 12.99
CA VAL A 100 7.43 15.78 13.70
C VAL A 100 6.51 16.67 14.54
N PRO A 101 6.60 16.60 15.89
CA PRO A 101 5.81 17.47 16.75
C PRO A 101 6.11 18.95 16.48
N ALA A 102 5.10 19.82 16.66
CA ALA A 102 5.23 21.24 16.34
C ALA A 102 6.41 21.92 17.07
N HIS A 103 6.66 21.56 18.33
CA HIS A 103 7.77 22.09 19.12
C HIS A 103 9.16 21.64 18.60
N VAL A 104 9.24 20.47 17.97
CA VAL A 104 10.45 19.97 17.29
C VAL A 104 10.60 20.65 15.93
N LEU A 105 9.49 20.79 15.20
CA LEU A 105 9.47 21.45 13.89
C LEU A 105 9.91 22.93 13.99
N ALA A 106 9.63 23.59 15.12
CA ALA A 106 10.06 24.95 15.39
C ALA A 106 11.58 25.11 15.60
N LYS A 107 12.31 24.02 15.85
CA LYS A 107 13.77 24.04 15.93
C LYS A 107 14.39 24.13 14.53
N PRO A 108 15.59 24.74 14.38
CA PRO A 108 16.41 24.60 13.18
C PRO A 108 16.59 23.12 12.81
N GLU A 109 16.66 22.82 11.51
CA GLU A 109 16.66 21.43 11.02
C GLU A 109 17.83 20.60 11.61
N GLU A 110 19.01 21.22 11.71
CA GLU A 110 20.21 20.63 12.27
C GLU A 110 20.12 20.29 13.78
N LEU A 111 19.12 20.83 14.48
CA LEU A 111 18.87 20.59 15.90
C LEU A 111 17.69 19.65 16.16
N ARG A 112 17.10 19.06 15.09
CA ARG A 112 16.01 18.10 15.20
C ARG A 112 16.58 16.70 15.42
N ASP A 113 16.25 16.09 16.56
CA ASP A 113 16.60 14.69 16.81
C ASP A 113 15.41 13.79 16.38
N PRO A 114 15.64 12.80 15.50
CA PRO A 114 14.59 11.82 15.15
C PRO A 114 13.97 11.08 16.34
N LYS A 115 14.67 11.01 17.48
CA LYS A 115 14.13 10.45 18.73
C LYS A 115 12.98 11.27 19.32
N ASP A 116 12.90 12.56 18.96
CA ASP A 116 11.83 13.45 19.38
C ASP A 116 10.58 13.32 18.48
N TYR A 117 10.58 12.44 17.46
CA TYR A 117 9.48 12.26 16.56
C TYR A 117 8.46 11.27 17.12
N ASP A 118 7.18 11.54 16.88
CA ASP A 118 6.10 10.59 17.17
C ASP A 118 6.06 9.49 16.10
N HIS A 119 5.90 8.25 16.55
CA HIS A 119 5.78 7.10 15.67
C HIS A 119 4.36 6.55 15.67
N LEU A 120 3.70 6.61 14.52
CA LEU A 120 2.38 6.02 14.30
C LEU A 120 2.55 4.60 13.75
N SER A 121 2.26 3.60 14.56
CA SER A 121 2.36 2.20 14.16
C SER A 121 1.01 1.70 13.63
N PHE A 122 0.85 1.65 12.32
CA PHE A 122 -0.36 1.11 11.69
C PHE A 122 -0.48 -0.40 11.90
N VAL A 123 0.64 -1.11 11.86
CA VAL A 123 0.66 -2.55 12.10
C VAL A 123 0.21 -2.89 13.51
N SER A 124 0.56 -2.09 14.52
CA SER A 124 0.08 -2.32 15.88
C SER A 124 -1.45 -2.25 15.96
N GLY A 125 -2.06 -1.24 15.34
CA GLY A 125 -3.52 -1.14 15.27
C GLY A 125 -4.18 -2.26 14.47
N ASN A 126 -3.53 -2.71 13.40
CA ASN A 126 -4.03 -3.82 12.57
C ASN A 126 -3.93 -5.19 13.24
N PHE A 127 -3.11 -5.33 14.28
CA PHE A 127 -2.96 -6.53 15.09
C PHE A 127 -3.51 -6.39 16.51
N ASP A 128 -4.30 -5.35 16.77
CA ASP A 128 -4.93 -5.12 18.07
C ASP A 128 -6.04 -6.16 18.34
N GLU A 129 -5.82 -7.03 19.32
CA GLU A 129 -6.74 -8.11 19.70
C GLU A 129 -8.07 -7.57 20.28
N THR A 130 -8.12 -6.31 20.69
CA THR A 130 -9.37 -5.67 21.16
C THR A 130 -10.29 -5.25 20.01
N VAL A 131 -9.73 -5.13 18.80
CA VAL A 131 -10.43 -4.71 17.57
C VAL A 131 -10.62 -5.90 16.62
N PHE A 132 -9.59 -6.72 16.49
CA PHE A 132 -9.57 -7.85 15.57
C PHE A 132 -9.42 -9.18 16.33
N SER A 133 -10.42 -10.04 16.29
CA SER A 133 -10.26 -11.40 16.78
C SER A 133 -9.28 -12.15 15.89
N GLU A 134 -8.35 -12.92 16.48
CA GLU A 134 -7.31 -13.67 15.77
C GLU A 134 -6.58 -12.80 14.72
N PRO A 135 -5.92 -11.69 15.14
CA PRO A 135 -5.37 -10.71 14.20
C PRO A 135 -4.20 -11.26 13.36
N ASP A 136 -3.61 -12.37 13.80
CA ASP A 136 -2.54 -13.12 13.13
C ASP A 136 -3.06 -14.08 12.03
N LYS A 137 -4.38 -14.15 11.83
CA LYS A 137 -4.99 -14.89 10.73
C LYS A 137 -5.54 -13.94 9.68
N ILE A 138 -5.41 -14.34 8.42
CA ILE A 138 -6.13 -13.71 7.31
C ILE A 138 -7.49 -14.40 7.24
N ASP A 139 -8.54 -13.62 7.49
CA ASP A 139 -9.94 -14.06 7.39
C ASP A 139 -10.66 -13.22 6.33
N ILE A 140 -10.74 -13.72 5.11
CA ILE A 140 -11.39 -13.02 3.98
C ILE A 140 -12.91 -12.82 4.17
N HIS A 141 -13.50 -13.48 5.18
CA HIS A 141 -14.90 -13.36 5.55
C HIS A 141 -15.15 -12.33 6.67
N ARG A 142 -14.09 -11.71 7.19
CA ARG A 142 -14.18 -10.72 8.26
C ARG A 142 -15.20 -9.64 7.93
N GLU A 143 -16.24 -9.53 8.73
CA GLU A 143 -17.36 -8.62 8.48
C GLU A 143 -16.98 -7.14 8.70
N ARG A 144 -16.28 -6.86 9.81
CA ARG A 144 -15.83 -5.53 10.19
C ARG A 144 -14.30 -5.46 10.13
N ASN A 145 -13.79 -4.62 9.26
CA ASN A 145 -12.35 -4.51 9.04
C ASN A 145 -11.88 -3.04 9.05
N PRO A 146 -11.85 -2.36 10.22
CA PRO A 146 -11.43 -0.96 10.35
C PRO A 146 -9.90 -0.86 10.39
N HIS A 147 -9.21 -1.43 9.39
CA HIS A 147 -7.76 -1.42 9.35
C HIS A 147 -7.17 -0.03 9.08
N LEU A 148 -5.93 0.16 9.50
CA LEU A 148 -5.19 1.43 9.37
C LEU A 148 -4.17 1.43 8.22
N SER A 149 -4.20 0.45 7.31
CA SER A 149 -3.19 0.31 6.25
C SER A 149 -3.22 1.45 5.21
N PHE A 150 -4.33 2.17 5.11
CA PHE A 150 -4.45 3.40 4.32
C PHE A 150 -4.35 4.67 5.18
N GLY A 151 -3.99 4.55 6.45
CA GLY A 151 -4.01 5.66 7.40
C GLY A 151 -5.42 6.05 7.81
N PHE A 152 -5.55 7.23 8.43
CA PHE A 152 -6.82 7.75 8.93
C PHE A 152 -6.85 9.29 8.92
N GLY A 153 -8.04 9.87 8.74
CA GLY A 153 -8.28 11.31 8.80
C GLY A 153 -7.75 12.08 7.58
N PRO A 154 -7.27 13.33 7.74
CA PRO A 154 -6.86 14.19 6.62
C PRO A 154 -5.72 13.62 5.77
N HIS A 155 -4.95 12.68 6.33
CA HIS A 155 -3.83 12.01 5.66
C HIS A 155 -4.16 10.61 5.17
N THR A 156 -5.45 10.25 5.05
CA THR A 156 -5.85 8.99 4.41
C THR A 156 -5.21 8.89 3.02
N CYS A 157 -4.75 7.70 2.67
CA CYS A 157 -4.05 7.44 1.41
C CYS A 157 -4.86 7.95 0.21
N ILE A 158 -4.27 8.84 -0.58
CA ILE A 158 -4.91 9.37 -1.80
C ILE A 158 -5.02 8.30 -2.89
N GLY A 159 -4.13 7.30 -2.88
CA GLY A 159 -4.08 6.22 -3.85
C GLY A 159 -4.87 4.97 -3.46
N ASN A 160 -5.69 4.98 -2.40
CA ASN A 160 -6.39 3.80 -1.92
C ASN A 160 -7.22 3.11 -3.02
N HIS A 161 -8.05 3.86 -3.74
CA HIS A 161 -8.90 3.31 -4.81
C HIS A 161 -8.09 2.78 -5.99
N VAL A 162 -6.97 3.43 -6.33
CA VAL A 162 -6.07 2.96 -7.39
C VAL A 162 -5.45 1.61 -6.99
N ALA A 163 -4.93 1.51 -5.76
CA ALA A 163 -4.35 0.29 -5.24
C ALA A 163 -5.36 -0.88 -5.20
N GLU A 164 -6.62 -0.59 -4.83
CA GLU A 164 -7.70 -1.57 -4.83
C GLU A 164 -8.01 -2.05 -6.25
N VAL A 165 -8.19 -1.13 -7.21
CA VAL A 165 -8.52 -1.45 -8.61
C VAL A 165 -7.38 -2.24 -9.27
N GLU A 166 -6.14 -1.80 -9.12
CA GLU A 166 -4.98 -2.49 -9.69
C GLU A 166 -4.82 -3.91 -9.13
N THR A 167 -4.98 -4.04 -7.80
CA THR A 167 -4.91 -5.35 -7.14
C THR A 167 -6.07 -6.26 -7.57
N ALA A 168 -7.28 -5.72 -7.64
CA ALA A 168 -8.45 -6.47 -8.08
C ALA A 168 -8.32 -6.94 -9.53
N ALA A 169 -7.82 -6.08 -10.42
CA ALA A 169 -7.59 -6.42 -11.82
C ALA A 169 -6.57 -7.56 -11.96
N LEU A 170 -5.41 -7.45 -11.29
CA LEU A 170 -4.38 -8.48 -11.28
C LEU A 170 -4.94 -9.82 -10.77
N VAL A 171 -5.56 -9.82 -9.59
CA VAL A 171 -6.04 -11.04 -8.95
C VAL A 171 -7.16 -11.68 -9.75
N THR A 172 -8.08 -10.90 -10.32
CA THR A 172 -9.15 -11.40 -11.19
C THR A 172 -8.59 -12.11 -12.41
N ILE A 173 -7.63 -11.48 -13.11
CA ILE A 173 -6.97 -12.09 -14.28
C ILE A 173 -6.25 -13.37 -13.85
N PHE A 174 -5.51 -13.31 -12.73
CA PHE A 174 -4.74 -14.45 -12.24
C PHE A 174 -5.62 -15.64 -11.88
N LEU A 175 -6.74 -15.41 -11.16
CA LEU A 175 -7.72 -16.44 -10.80
C LEU A 175 -8.40 -17.06 -12.02
N ARG A 176 -8.58 -16.28 -13.09
CA ARG A 176 -9.19 -16.73 -14.35
C ARG A 176 -8.23 -17.58 -15.18
N GLU A 177 -7.00 -17.10 -15.36
CA GLU A 177 -6.04 -17.68 -16.30
C GLU A 177 -5.22 -18.82 -15.68
N VAL A 178 -5.00 -18.80 -14.35
CA VAL A 178 -4.17 -19.77 -13.65
C VAL A 178 -5.02 -20.70 -12.80
N LYS A 179 -5.11 -21.97 -13.21
CA LYS A 179 -5.93 -22.97 -12.48
C LYS A 179 -5.39 -23.20 -11.08
N ASN A 180 -4.09 -23.47 -10.98
CA ASN A 180 -3.39 -23.74 -9.74
C ASN A 180 -1.98 -23.14 -9.77
N TRP A 181 -1.48 -22.80 -8.60
CA TRP A 181 -0.08 -22.45 -8.41
C TRP A 181 0.41 -22.83 -7.02
N GLU A 182 1.69 -23.03 -6.92
CA GLU A 182 2.39 -23.33 -5.66
C GLU A 182 3.60 -22.40 -5.51
N ILE A 183 3.94 -22.09 -4.27
CA ILE A 183 5.12 -21.29 -3.95
C ILE A 183 6.33 -22.21 -4.01
N LEU A 184 7.35 -21.76 -4.72
CA LEU A 184 8.61 -22.50 -4.82
C LEU A 184 9.50 -22.22 -3.60
N PRO A 185 10.32 -23.23 -3.18
CA PRO A 185 11.21 -23.10 -2.02
C PRO A 185 12.24 -21.96 -2.15
N GLU A 186 12.58 -21.56 -3.37
CA GLU A 186 13.53 -20.48 -3.65
C GLU A 186 12.91 -19.09 -3.49
N SER A 187 11.68 -19.01 -2.99
CA SER A 187 11.05 -17.73 -2.62
C SER A 187 11.70 -17.18 -1.35
N GLU A 188 11.94 -15.88 -1.34
CA GLU A 188 12.57 -15.18 -0.23
C GLU A 188 11.60 -14.21 0.41
N ILE A 189 11.10 -14.55 1.60
CA ILE A 189 10.15 -13.73 2.37
C ILE A 189 10.76 -13.50 3.75
N SER A 190 10.92 -12.24 4.15
CA SER A 190 11.27 -11.90 5.53
C SER A 190 10.01 -11.62 6.33
N PHE A 191 10.04 -12.03 7.61
CA PHE A 191 8.95 -11.82 8.54
C PHE A 191 9.37 -10.80 9.59
N ASP A 192 8.48 -9.84 9.85
CA ASP A 192 8.59 -8.91 10.95
C ASP A 192 7.72 -9.37 12.12
N ALA A 193 7.96 -8.83 13.30
CA ALA A 193 7.20 -9.12 14.50
C ALA A 193 6.49 -7.88 15.05
N ILE A 194 5.29 -8.08 15.56
CA ILE A 194 4.55 -7.10 16.35
C ILE A 194 4.03 -7.79 17.63
N GLY A 195 4.63 -7.46 18.77
CA GLY A 195 4.38 -8.19 20.01
C GLY A 195 4.70 -9.68 19.86
N LYS A 196 3.71 -10.54 20.07
CA LYS A 196 3.81 -12.00 19.92
C LYS A 196 3.54 -12.51 18.49
N PHE A 197 3.07 -11.66 17.59
CA PHE A 197 2.66 -12.03 16.24
C PHE A 197 3.79 -11.84 15.23
N GLN A 198 3.75 -12.63 14.16
CA GLN A 198 4.63 -12.50 13.01
C GLN A 198 3.79 -12.30 11.74
N TYR A 199 4.30 -11.50 10.81
CA TYR A 199 3.66 -11.26 9.53
C TYR A 199 4.72 -11.06 8.42
N PRO A 200 4.39 -11.27 7.14
CA PRO A 200 5.33 -11.02 6.05
C PRO A 200 5.72 -9.54 6.00
N GLY A 201 6.92 -9.22 6.44
CA GLY A 201 7.46 -7.86 6.41
C GLY A 201 7.82 -7.45 5.00
N ARG A 202 8.49 -8.36 4.26
CA ARG A 202 8.93 -8.09 2.88
C ARG A 202 8.96 -9.36 2.04
N PHE A 203 8.49 -9.24 0.80
CA PHE A 203 8.69 -10.22 -0.25
C PHE A 203 9.90 -9.78 -1.08
N HIS A 204 11.08 -10.38 -0.86
CA HIS A 204 12.27 -10.12 -1.68
C HIS A 204 12.10 -10.76 -3.05
N SER A 205 11.58 -11.97 -3.08
CA SER A 205 11.11 -12.65 -4.28
C SER A 205 9.98 -13.63 -3.93
N LEU A 206 8.96 -13.71 -4.77
CA LEU A 206 7.95 -14.76 -4.72
C LEU A 206 8.00 -15.52 -6.04
N LYS A 207 8.56 -16.72 -6.00
CA LYS A 207 8.65 -17.62 -7.15
C LYS A 207 7.50 -18.62 -7.07
N ILE A 208 6.73 -18.69 -8.14
CA ILE A 208 5.56 -19.59 -8.21
C ILE A 208 5.67 -20.52 -9.43
N LYS A 209 5.11 -21.69 -9.29
CA LYS A 209 4.91 -22.64 -10.39
C LYS A 209 3.43 -22.74 -10.69
N CYS A 210 3.03 -22.28 -11.86
CA CYS A 210 1.66 -22.38 -12.36
C CYS A 210 1.40 -23.76 -12.97
N LYS A 211 0.16 -24.28 -12.78
CA LYS A 211 -0.32 -25.57 -13.31
C LYS A 211 -1.64 -25.40 -14.03
#